data_7886e9b9879897a94c98d0bd8c806a0f
#
_entry.id   7886e9b9879897a94c98d0bd8c806a0f
#
_cell.length_a   1.000
_cell.length_b   1.000
_cell.length_c   1.000
_cell.angle_alpha   90.00
_cell.angle_beta   90.00
_cell.angle_gamma   90.00
#
_symmetry.space_group_name_H-M   'P 1'
#
loop_
_entity.id
_entity.type
_entity.pdbx_description
1 polymer ?
#
loop_
_entity_poly.entity_id
_entity_poly.type
_entity_poly.pdbx_seq_one_letter_code
_entity_poly.pdbx_strand_id
1 'polypeptide(L)'
;VFAAPSIEAFMNSVFCYSLKARSTDKTDIRIVLHDQRTKINSEMGFSIKSQLGGDSTLLNASKATNFNFKIVGAQFSDDEISSINSINPSRNKVIERVNAIKRKGATLVFDKVDNQVFKNNLIMLDGDLPEIIANLLIEQLNTGISTLSLLAEELSKLNPLNYDTNHSSPFYKYKIKHLLTSAALGMMPATAWSGKFDANGGYLVVKKDGDVICYHFYDRNRFEDYLFYNAYLERSSTTRHEYASIIKEVDGTLSFKLNFQVRLK
;
A
#
# COMPACT_ATOMS: atom_id res chain seq x y z
N VAL A 1 26.16 -2.16 -8.62
CA VAL A 1 26.82 -1.18 -7.72
C VAL A 1 27.61 -0.28 -8.63
N PHE A 2 27.29 1.01 -8.68
CA PHE A 2 28.06 2.01 -9.43
C PHE A 2 29.23 2.44 -8.55
N ALA A 3 30.45 2.19 -8.99
CA ALA A 3 31.63 2.74 -8.34
C ALA A 3 31.69 4.25 -8.67
N ALA A 4 31.70 5.08 -7.64
CA ALA A 4 31.80 6.52 -7.75
C ALA A 4 32.95 7.02 -6.85
N PRO A 5 34.21 6.88 -7.28
CA PRO A 5 35.40 7.16 -6.43
C PRO A 5 35.43 8.57 -5.84
N SER A 6 34.92 9.57 -6.55
CA SER A 6 34.82 10.94 -6.05
C SER A 6 33.83 11.10 -4.91
N ILE A 7 32.71 10.37 -4.98
CA ILE A 7 31.69 10.36 -3.92
C ILE A 7 32.24 9.61 -2.70
N GLU A 8 32.92 8.48 -2.91
CA GLU A 8 33.52 7.70 -1.83
C GLU A 8 34.63 8.51 -1.11
N ALA A 9 35.46 9.23 -1.87
CA ALA A 9 36.46 10.11 -1.30
C ALA A 9 35.86 11.25 -0.48
N PHE A 10 34.80 11.88 -0.98
CA PHE A 10 34.05 12.90 -0.25
C PHE A 10 33.42 12.32 1.03
N MET A 11 32.76 11.17 0.94
CA MET A 11 32.14 10.50 2.10
C MET A 11 33.20 10.23 3.18
N ASN A 12 34.37 9.70 2.80
CA ASN A 12 35.46 9.44 3.74
C ASN A 12 35.96 10.72 4.40
N SER A 13 36.04 11.83 3.65
CA SER A 13 36.48 13.14 4.18
C SER A 13 35.53 13.71 5.24
N VAL A 14 34.25 13.33 5.19
CA VAL A 14 33.24 13.75 6.19
C VAL A 14 32.88 12.63 7.18
N PHE A 15 33.72 11.59 7.26
CA PHE A 15 33.55 10.44 8.15
C PHE A 15 32.26 9.64 7.93
N CYS A 16 31.71 9.68 6.74
CA CYS A 16 30.52 8.91 6.35
C CYS A 16 30.96 7.63 5.63
N TYR A 17 31.05 6.52 6.34
CA TYR A 17 31.54 5.24 5.81
C TYR A 17 30.45 4.33 5.20
N SER A 18 29.22 4.73 5.26
CA SER A 18 28.11 3.93 4.71
C SER A 18 26.90 4.80 4.37
N LEU A 19 26.34 4.60 3.17
CA LEU A 19 25.06 5.21 2.74
C LEU A 19 23.87 4.27 2.98
N LYS A 20 24.01 3.23 3.78
CA LYS A 20 22.93 2.29 4.03
C LYS A 20 21.99 2.82 5.11
N ALA A 21 20.84 3.32 4.70
CA ALA A 21 19.73 3.61 5.61
C ALA A 21 19.18 2.33 6.24
N ARG A 22 18.57 2.42 7.41
CA ARG A 22 17.82 1.30 8.01
C ARG A 22 16.59 1.02 7.15
N SER A 23 16.21 -0.24 7.02
CA SER A 23 15.01 -0.64 6.26
C SER A 23 13.71 -0.05 6.86
N THR A 24 13.77 0.45 8.08
CA THR A 24 12.69 1.13 8.80
C THR A 24 12.61 2.63 8.51
N ASP A 25 13.63 3.22 7.87
CA ASP A 25 13.67 4.66 7.60
C ASP A 25 12.91 4.94 6.30
N LYS A 26 11.93 5.85 6.36
CA LYS A 26 11.19 6.34 5.18
C LYS A 26 11.88 7.54 4.52
N THR A 27 12.89 8.08 5.17
CA THR A 27 13.61 9.27 4.75
C THR A 27 14.91 8.87 4.06
N ASP A 28 15.09 9.31 2.81
CA ASP A 28 16.31 9.09 2.03
C ASP A 28 17.32 10.24 2.20
N ILE A 29 16.81 11.47 2.39
CA ILE A 29 17.62 12.68 2.61
C ILE A 29 17.08 13.44 3.82
N ARG A 30 17.97 13.93 4.68
CA ARG A 30 17.66 14.84 5.78
C ARG A 30 18.39 16.16 5.57
N ILE A 31 17.67 17.27 5.73
CA ILE A 31 18.16 18.63 5.60
C ILE A 31 17.87 19.35 6.91
N VAL A 32 18.92 19.97 7.47
CA VAL A 32 18.74 20.84 8.64
C VAL A 32 18.79 22.29 8.17
N LEU A 33 17.68 22.99 8.35
CA LEU A 33 17.54 24.41 8.04
C LEU A 33 17.77 25.20 9.32
N HIS A 34 18.78 26.09 9.29
CA HIS A 34 19.02 27.03 10.38
C HIS A 34 18.36 28.38 10.06
N ASP A 35 17.32 28.72 10.81
CA ASP A 35 16.72 30.05 10.73
C ASP A 35 17.55 31.06 11.55
N GLN A 36 18.22 31.97 10.84
CA GLN A 36 19.08 32.98 11.47
C GLN A 36 18.34 33.96 12.37
N ARG A 37 17.04 34.18 12.15
CA ARG A 37 16.21 35.08 12.94
C ARG A 37 15.76 34.45 14.25
N THR A 38 15.19 33.25 14.15
CA THR A 38 14.63 32.53 15.30
C THR A 38 15.66 31.69 16.04
N LYS A 39 16.85 31.46 15.43
CA LYS A 39 17.87 30.52 15.93
C LYS A 39 17.38 29.09 16.07
N ILE A 40 16.29 28.74 15.39
CA ILE A 40 15.72 27.39 15.39
C ILE A 40 16.35 26.57 14.26
N ASN A 41 16.71 25.34 14.58
CA ASN A 41 17.08 24.33 13.61
C ASN A 41 15.85 23.46 13.30
N SER A 42 15.41 23.44 12.04
CA SER A 42 14.33 22.59 11.57
C SER A 42 14.89 21.46 10.73
N GLU A 43 14.65 20.23 11.15
CA GLU A 43 15.02 19.04 10.38
C GLU A 43 13.88 18.64 9.44
N MET A 44 14.19 18.50 8.16
CA MET A 44 13.24 18.08 7.12
C MET A 44 13.74 16.82 6.45
N GLY A 45 12.90 15.78 6.46
CA GLY A 45 13.15 14.52 5.79
C GLY A 45 12.47 14.45 4.44
N PHE A 46 13.15 13.96 3.41
CA PHE A 46 12.60 13.72 2.08
C PHE A 46 12.77 12.27 1.67
N SER A 47 11.77 11.71 1.02
CA SER A 47 11.88 10.40 0.36
C SER A 47 12.06 10.59 -1.15
N ILE A 48 12.96 9.79 -1.75
CA ILE A 48 13.24 9.83 -3.18
C ILE A 48 12.41 8.75 -3.87
N LYS A 49 11.70 9.12 -4.94
CA LYS A 49 11.00 8.20 -5.84
C LYS A 49 11.56 8.38 -7.24
N SER A 50 12.08 7.30 -7.81
CA SER A 50 12.68 7.32 -9.13
C SER A 50 11.79 6.60 -10.14
N GLN A 51 11.57 7.24 -11.29
CA GLN A 51 10.90 6.67 -12.46
C GLN A 51 11.91 6.15 -13.50
N LEU A 52 13.22 6.19 -13.22
CA LEU A 52 14.27 5.71 -14.13
C LEU A 52 14.30 4.18 -14.27
N GLY A 53 13.71 3.46 -13.32
CA GLY A 53 13.58 2.01 -13.30
C GLY A 53 12.12 1.55 -13.35
N GLY A 54 11.82 0.48 -12.62
CA GLY A 54 10.43 0.05 -12.40
C GLY A 54 9.68 0.99 -11.45
N ASP A 55 8.36 0.89 -11.48
CA ASP A 55 7.48 1.73 -10.66
C ASP A 55 7.84 1.65 -9.16
N SER A 56 7.86 2.81 -8.51
CA SER A 56 8.24 2.93 -7.12
C SER A 56 7.20 2.32 -6.19
N THR A 57 7.63 1.64 -5.12
CA THR A 57 6.71 1.10 -4.13
C THR A 57 6.40 2.15 -3.07
N LEU A 58 5.09 2.35 -2.82
CA LEU A 58 4.59 3.20 -1.74
C LEU A 58 4.36 2.39 -0.47
N LEU A 59 3.67 1.25 -0.61
CA LEU A 59 3.40 0.31 0.46
C LEU A 59 3.76 -1.11 0.00
N ASN A 60 4.78 -1.69 0.65
CA ASN A 60 5.32 -2.99 0.29
C ASN A 60 4.36 -4.13 0.63
N ALA A 61 4.28 -5.10 -0.29
CA ALA A 61 3.68 -6.39 0.01
C ALA A 61 4.46 -7.12 1.10
N SER A 62 3.75 -7.70 2.03
CA SER A 62 4.29 -8.60 3.05
C SER A 62 3.16 -9.48 3.60
N LYS A 63 3.49 -10.46 4.45
CA LYS A 63 2.44 -11.19 5.19
C LYS A 63 1.60 -10.24 6.07
N ALA A 64 2.18 -9.14 6.53
CA ALA A 64 1.47 -8.14 7.34
C ALA A 64 0.37 -7.41 6.57
N THR A 65 0.44 -7.35 5.24
CA THR A 65 -0.58 -6.69 4.40
C THR A 65 -1.63 -7.64 3.85
N ASN A 66 -1.78 -8.82 4.43
CA ASN A 66 -2.84 -9.77 4.09
C ASN A 66 -4.17 -9.39 4.76
N PHE A 67 -5.22 -9.43 3.95
CA PHE A 67 -6.62 -9.28 4.34
C PHE A 67 -7.29 -10.64 4.23
N ASN A 68 -7.92 -11.09 5.29
CA ASN A 68 -8.59 -12.39 5.35
C ASN A 68 -10.07 -12.24 5.01
N PHE A 69 -10.58 -13.13 4.16
CA PHE A 69 -11.97 -13.21 3.74
C PHE A 69 -12.50 -14.61 4.06
N LYS A 70 -13.68 -14.69 4.64
CA LYS A 70 -14.43 -15.94 4.76
C LYS A 70 -15.05 -16.29 3.41
N ILE A 71 -14.99 -17.57 3.05
CA ILE A 71 -15.73 -18.12 1.91
C ILE A 71 -17.10 -18.54 2.42
N VAL A 72 -18.15 -17.92 1.91
CA VAL A 72 -19.54 -18.19 2.31
C VAL A 72 -20.42 -18.53 1.11
N GLY A 73 -21.49 -19.28 1.32
CA GLY A 73 -22.49 -19.59 0.30
C GLY A 73 -22.36 -20.96 -0.35
N ALA A 74 -21.22 -21.66 -0.20
CA ALA A 74 -21.08 -23.03 -0.72
C ALA A 74 -20.16 -23.87 0.17
N GLN A 75 -20.33 -25.19 0.06
CA GLN A 75 -19.47 -26.19 0.68
C GLN A 75 -18.39 -26.65 -0.32
N PHE A 76 -17.20 -26.97 0.17
CA PHE A 76 -16.07 -27.44 -0.64
C PHE A 76 -15.52 -28.73 -0.01
N SER A 77 -15.33 -29.75 -0.84
CA SER A 77 -14.56 -30.94 -0.45
C SER A 77 -13.07 -30.65 -0.42
N ASP A 78 -12.30 -31.49 0.25
CA ASP A 78 -10.85 -31.34 0.31
C ASP A 78 -10.21 -31.46 -1.11
N ASP A 79 -10.79 -32.28 -2.00
CA ASP A 79 -10.35 -32.41 -3.40
C ASP A 79 -10.62 -31.12 -4.19
N GLU A 80 -11.76 -30.49 -4.00
CA GLU A 80 -12.11 -29.20 -4.62
C GLU A 80 -11.20 -28.08 -4.15
N ILE A 81 -10.91 -28.02 -2.85
CA ILE A 81 -9.95 -27.07 -2.27
C ILE A 81 -8.57 -27.28 -2.91
N SER A 82 -8.10 -28.52 -2.97
CA SER A 82 -6.82 -28.89 -3.58
C SER A 82 -6.77 -28.52 -5.07
N SER A 83 -7.85 -28.78 -5.80
CA SER A 83 -7.98 -28.44 -7.21
C SER A 83 -7.90 -26.93 -7.43
N ILE A 84 -8.65 -26.13 -6.66
CA ILE A 84 -8.60 -24.66 -6.76
C ILE A 84 -7.23 -24.13 -6.38
N ASN A 85 -6.61 -24.65 -5.33
CA ASN A 85 -5.30 -24.23 -4.88
C ASN A 85 -4.18 -24.62 -5.87
N SER A 86 -4.39 -25.66 -6.69
CA SER A 86 -3.46 -26.05 -7.75
C SER A 86 -3.51 -25.16 -9.00
N ILE A 87 -4.57 -24.36 -9.19
CA ILE A 87 -4.66 -23.39 -10.29
C ILE A 87 -3.46 -22.44 -10.23
N ASN A 88 -2.59 -22.53 -11.24
CA ASN A 88 -1.34 -21.77 -11.28
C ASN A 88 -0.97 -21.28 -12.67
N PRO A 89 -1.81 -20.51 -13.37
CA PRO A 89 -1.44 -19.87 -14.61
C PRO A 89 -0.29 -18.87 -14.39
N SER A 90 0.50 -18.61 -15.42
CA SER A 90 1.63 -17.66 -15.37
C SER A 90 1.19 -16.23 -15.01
N ARG A 91 -0.07 -15.90 -15.33
CA ARG A 91 -0.72 -14.61 -14.98
C ARG A 91 -2.13 -14.90 -14.45
N ASN A 92 -2.70 -13.95 -13.68
CA ASN A 92 -4.09 -13.99 -13.19
C ASN A 92 -4.44 -15.13 -12.20
N LYS A 93 -3.44 -15.77 -11.58
CA LYS A 93 -3.67 -16.87 -10.62
C LYS A 93 -4.74 -16.53 -9.55
N VAL A 94 -4.70 -15.34 -8.98
CA VAL A 94 -5.64 -14.89 -7.95
C VAL A 94 -7.06 -14.81 -8.52
N ILE A 95 -7.20 -14.20 -9.71
CA ILE A 95 -8.50 -14.06 -10.40
C ILE A 95 -9.10 -15.42 -10.71
N GLU A 96 -8.30 -16.34 -11.27
CA GLU A 96 -8.80 -17.67 -11.64
C GLU A 96 -9.28 -18.48 -10.43
N ARG A 97 -8.57 -18.40 -9.30
CA ARG A 97 -8.98 -19.04 -8.05
C ARG A 97 -10.26 -18.44 -7.50
N VAL A 98 -10.36 -17.10 -7.48
CA VAL A 98 -11.59 -16.41 -7.04
C VAL A 98 -12.77 -16.72 -7.96
N ASN A 99 -12.55 -16.78 -9.27
CA ASN A 99 -13.58 -17.18 -10.22
C ASN A 99 -14.02 -18.64 -10.02
N ALA A 100 -13.11 -19.55 -9.66
CA ALA A 100 -13.46 -20.92 -9.33
C ALA A 100 -14.31 -21.00 -8.06
N ILE A 101 -14.00 -20.20 -7.03
CA ILE A 101 -14.82 -20.06 -5.82
C ILE A 101 -16.22 -19.55 -6.17
N LYS A 102 -16.32 -18.47 -6.98
CA LYS A 102 -17.61 -17.88 -7.41
C LYS A 102 -18.44 -18.83 -8.25
N ARG A 103 -17.84 -19.64 -9.14
CA ARG A 103 -18.56 -20.65 -9.95
C ARG A 103 -19.25 -21.72 -9.11
N LYS A 104 -18.78 -21.96 -7.88
CA LYS A 104 -19.45 -22.84 -6.89
C LYS A 104 -20.59 -22.13 -6.16
N GLY A 105 -20.89 -20.87 -6.47
CA GLY A 105 -21.92 -20.08 -5.77
C GLY A 105 -21.43 -19.45 -4.47
N ALA A 106 -20.13 -19.51 -4.18
CA ALA A 106 -19.56 -18.89 -2.98
C ALA A 106 -19.11 -17.45 -3.22
N THR A 107 -19.07 -16.68 -2.14
CA THR A 107 -18.59 -15.30 -2.11
C THR A 107 -17.50 -15.12 -1.07
N LEU A 108 -16.68 -14.08 -1.24
CA LEU A 108 -15.67 -13.67 -0.27
C LEU A 108 -16.23 -12.52 0.58
N VAL A 109 -16.31 -12.74 1.89
CA VAL A 109 -16.77 -11.74 2.86
C VAL A 109 -15.59 -11.34 3.73
N PHE A 110 -15.28 -10.04 3.83
CA PHE A 110 -14.18 -9.57 4.66
C PHE A 110 -14.35 -9.98 6.12
N ASP A 111 -13.30 -10.54 6.71
CA ASP A 111 -13.28 -10.98 8.11
C ASP A 111 -12.35 -10.09 8.94
N LYS A 112 -11.07 -10.01 8.53
CA LYS A 112 -10.07 -9.26 9.31
C LYS A 112 -8.81 -8.93 8.50
N VAL A 113 -8.04 -7.98 9.01
CA VAL A 113 -6.62 -7.81 8.63
C VAL A 113 -5.81 -8.80 9.46
N ASP A 114 -4.98 -9.65 8.82
CA ASP A 114 -4.24 -10.71 9.51
C ASP A 114 -3.27 -10.17 10.55
N ASN A 115 -2.55 -9.11 10.23
CA ASN A 115 -1.56 -8.52 11.12
C ASN A 115 -2.19 -7.45 12.02
N GLN A 116 -2.14 -7.68 13.34
CA GLN A 116 -2.74 -6.77 14.32
C GLN A 116 -2.08 -5.38 14.34
N VAL A 117 -0.76 -5.30 14.09
CA VAL A 117 -0.05 -4.02 14.03
C VAL A 117 -0.56 -3.20 12.84
N PHE A 118 -0.68 -3.82 11.66
CA PHE A 118 -1.22 -3.12 10.49
C PHE A 118 -2.67 -2.71 10.69
N LYS A 119 -3.50 -3.61 11.25
CA LYS A 119 -4.88 -3.27 11.62
C LYS A 119 -4.94 -2.04 12.53
N ASN A 120 -4.11 -2.01 13.58
CA ASN A 120 -4.07 -0.87 14.51
C ASN A 120 -3.62 0.42 13.81
N ASN A 121 -2.60 0.36 12.94
CA ASN A 121 -2.15 1.51 12.17
C ASN A 121 -3.26 2.06 11.27
N LEU A 122 -4.04 1.18 10.61
CA LEU A 122 -5.17 1.59 9.78
C LEU A 122 -6.29 2.22 10.62
N ILE A 123 -6.69 1.61 11.73
CA ILE A 123 -7.74 2.12 12.62
C ILE A 123 -7.34 3.46 13.25
N MET A 124 -6.05 3.65 13.56
CA MET A 124 -5.54 4.91 14.08
C MET A 124 -5.66 6.05 13.07
N LEU A 125 -5.60 5.75 11.77
CA LEU A 125 -5.85 6.71 10.70
C LEU A 125 -7.34 6.97 10.51
N ASP A 126 -8.11 5.88 10.38
CA ASP A 126 -9.55 5.89 10.18
C ASP A 126 -10.12 4.49 10.42
N GLY A 127 -11.18 4.40 11.23
CA GLY A 127 -11.79 3.12 11.62
C GLY A 127 -12.32 2.30 10.44
N ASP A 128 -12.68 2.93 9.34
CA ASP A 128 -13.25 2.26 8.17
C ASP A 128 -12.20 1.78 7.16
N LEU A 129 -10.93 2.19 7.31
CA LEU A 129 -9.88 1.82 6.36
C LEU A 129 -9.69 0.32 6.15
N PRO A 130 -9.77 -0.55 7.18
CA PRO A 130 -9.71 -1.99 6.96
C PRO A 130 -10.76 -2.48 5.96
N GLU A 131 -12.00 -2.03 6.09
CA GLU A 131 -13.11 -2.43 5.22
C GLU A 131 -13.03 -1.76 3.84
N ILE A 132 -12.62 -0.50 3.77
CA ILE A 132 -12.37 0.19 2.49
C ILE A 132 -11.31 -0.55 1.68
N ILE A 133 -10.19 -0.93 2.29
CA ILE A 133 -9.13 -1.68 1.59
C ILE A 133 -9.62 -3.04 1.15
N ALA A 134 -10.36 -3.75 1.98
CA ALA A 134 -10.96 -5.03 1.61
C ALA A 134 -11.85 -4.90 0.37
N ASN A 135 -12.71 -3.88 0.33
CA ASN A 135 -13.55 -3.59 -0.83
C ASN A 135 -12.74 -3.18 -2.07
N LEU A 136 -11.65 -2.40 -1.92
CA LEU A 136 -10.73 -2.08 -3.03
C LEU A 136 -10.13 -3.36 -3.65
N LEU A 137 -9.70 -4.31 -2.81
CA LEU A 137 -9.14 -5.58 -3.26
C LEU A 137 -10.16 -6.45 -4.01
N ILE A 138 -11.39 -6.51 -3.50
CA ILE A 138 -12.50 -7.22 -4.18
C ILE A 138 -12.84 -6.53 -5.50
N GLU A 139 -12.93 -5.20 -5.52
CA GLU A 139 -13.29 -4.47 -6.72
C GLU A 139 -12.19 -4.53 -7.80
N GLN A 140 -10.91 -4.57 -7.41
CA GLN A 140 -9.81 -4.87 -8.33
C GLN A 140 -9.98 -6.23 -9.02
N LEU A 141 -10.48 -7.25 -8.29
CA LEU A 141 -10.71 -8.58 -8.86
C LEU A 141 -11.94 -8.61 -9.77
N ASN A 142 -12.98 -7.85 -9.45
CA ASN A 142 -14.23 -7.79 -10.21
C ASN A 142 -14.06 -7.06 -11.54
N THR A 143 -13.36 -5.93 -11.52
CA THR A 143 -13.26 -5.01 -12.67
C THR A 143 -11.96 -5.14 -13.45
N GLY A 144 -10.90 -5.67 -12.82
CA GLY A 144 -9.54 -5.63 -13.36
C GLY A 144 -8.86 -4.25 -13.27
N ILE A 145 -9.56 -3.23 -12.78
CA ILE A 145 -8.98 -1.89 -12.54
C ILE A 145 -7.95 -1.99 -11.44
N SER A 146 -6.79 -1.34 -11.61
CA SER A 146 -5.75 -1.28 -10.58
C SER A 146 -5.49 0.14 -10.06
N THR A 147 -5.78 1.18 -10.85
CA THR A 147 -5.57 2.59 -10.47
C THR A 147 -6.49 2.97 -9.31
N LEU A 148 -5.91 3.46 -8.21
CA LEU A 148 -6.66 3.73 -6.97
C LEU A 148 -7.70 4.83 -7.10
N SER A 149 -7.45 5.86 -7.94
CA SER A 149 -8.46 6.90 -8.19
C SER A 149 -9.72 6.34 -8.85
N LEU A 150 -9.56 5.43 -9.84
CA LEU A 150 -10.69 4.80 -10.51
C LEU A 150 -11.40 3.79 -9.58
N LEU A 151 -10.66 3.01 -8.78
CA LEU A 151 -11.26 2.14 -7.78
C LEU A 151 -12.04 2.92 -6.72
N ALA A 152 -11.55 4.08 -6.29
CA ALA A 152 -12.25 4.95 -5.36
C ALA A 152 -13.56 5.52 -5.95
N GLU A 153 -13.58 5.79 -7.26
CA GLU A 153 -14.80 6.18 -7.98
C GLU A 153 -15.81 5.03 -8.01
N GLU A 154 -15.37 3.80 -8.31
CA GLU A 154 -16.25 2.63 -8.26
C GLU A 154 -16.80 2.39 -6.86
N LEU A 155 -15.97 2.48 -5.80
CA LEU A 155 -16.46 2.37 -4.42
C LEU A 155 -17.43 3.49 -4.06
N SER A 156 -17.24 4.70 -4.58
CA SER A 156 -18.18 5.79 -4.35
C SER A 156 -19.55 5.55 -4.97
N LYS A 157 -19.61 4.87 -6.13
CA LYS A 157 -20.86 4.46 -6.78
C LYS A 157 -21.54 3.30 -6.02
N LEU A 158 -20.76 2.29 -5.63
CA LEU A 158 -21.25 1.11 -4.91
C LEU A 158 -21.65 1.41 -3.46
N ASN A 159 -20.94 2.35 -2.84
CA ASN A 159 -21.10 2.78 -1.44
C ASN A 159 -21.23 1.60 -0.45
N PRO A 160 -20.28 0.66 -0.42
CA PRO A 160 -20.40 -0.57 0.39
C PRO A 160 -20.47 -0.31 1.90
N LEU A 161 -19.99 0.84 2.38
CA LEU A 161 -20.06 1.21 3.80
C LEU A 161 -21.31 2.05 4.15
N ASN A 162 -22.22 2.24 3.19
CA ASN A 162 -23.48 2.96 3.38
C ASN A 162 -23.32 4.39 3.96
N TYR A 163 -22.31 5.13 3.50
CA TYR A 163 -22.18 6.54 3.87
C TYR A 163 -23.37 7.35 3.36
N ASP A 164 -23.72 8.40 4.10
CA ASP A 164 -24.69 9.38 3.62
C ASP A 164 -24.08 10.20 2.47
N THR A 165 -24.57 10.01 1.27
CA THR A 165 -24.09 10.68 0.05
C THR A 165 -24.91 11.92 -0.32
N ASN A 166 -25.91 12.28 0.46
CA ASN A 166 -26.80 13.42 0.18
C ASN A 166 -26.07 14.77 0.13
N HIS A 167 -24.92 14.87 0.80
CA HIS A 167 -24.12 16.09 0.89
C HIS A 167 -22.84 16.08 0.06
N SER A 168 -22.71 15.15 -0.89
CA SER A 168 -21.57 15.05 -1.82
C SER A 168 -20.18 14.96 -1.15
N SER A 169 -20.10 14.47 0.08
CA SER A 169 -18.84 14.29 0.80
C SER A 169 -18.01 13.16 0.17
N PRO A 170 -16.73 13.41 -0.20
CA PRO A 170 -15.93 12.43 -0.94
C PRO A 170 -15.28 11.40 0.00
N PHE A 171 -16.08 10.63 0.76
CA PHE A 171 -15.60 9.74 1.83
C PHE A 171 -14.47 8.81 1.37
N TYR A 172 -14.70 8.00 0.33
CA TYR A 172 -13.71 7.03 -0.15
C TYR A 172 -12.45 7.71 -0.67
N LYS A 173 -12.59 8.74 -1.51
CA LYS A 173 -11.46 9.51 -2.04
C LYS A 173 -10.63 10.12 -0.90
N TYR A 174 -11.29 10.76 0.08
CA TYR A 174 -10.62 11.41 1.20
C TYR A 174 -9.84 10.40 2.06
N LYS A 175 -10.50 9.31 2.47
CA LYS A 175 -9.88 8.28 3.33
C LYS A 175 -8.71 7.58 2.64
N ILE A 176 -8.84 7.27 1.34
CA ILE A 176 -7.76 6.67 0.54
C ILE A 176 -6.58 7.64 0.41
N LYS A 177 -6.80 8.92 0.12
CA LYS A 177 -5.74 9.94 0.10
C LYS A 177 -5.00 10.00 1.43
N HIS A 178 -5.72 10.01 2.53
CA HIS A 178 -5.14 10.04 3.87
C HIS A 178 -4.28 8.80 4.16
N LEU A 179 -4.73 7.61 3.76
CA LEU A 179 -3.95 6.37 3.83
C LEU A 179 -2.66 6.47 3.01
N LEU A 180 -2.75 6.91 1.74
CA LEU A 180 -1.59 7.01 0.85
C LEU A 180 -0.55 8.00 1.39
N THR A 181 -1.01 9.15 1.88
CA THR A 181 -0.14 10.16 2.47
C THR A 181 0.57 9.64 3.71
N SER A 182 -0.13 8.95 4.59
CA SER A 182 0.46 8.37 5.79
C SER A 182 1.47 7.27 5.48
N ALA A 183 1.17 6.40 4.50
CA ALA A 183 2.10 5.39 4.02
C ALA A 183 3.33 6.01 3.33
N ALA A 184 3.14 7.12 2.61
CA ALA A 184 4.22 7.85 1.97
C ALA A 184 5.19 8.45 2.99
N LEU A 185 4.66 9.08 4.04
CA LEU A 185 5.43 9.92 4.94
C LEU A 185 5.98 9.19 6.18
N GLY A 186 5.49 7.99 6.52
CA GLY A 186 6.02 7.34 7.73
C GLY A 186 5.41 5.98 8.07
N MET A 187 4.15 5.74 7.79
CA MET A 187 3.49 4.50 8.21
C MET A 187 4.04 3.27 7.45
N MET A 188 4.40 2.23 8.20
CA MET A 188 4.79 0.92 7.67
C MET A 188 3.88 -0.17 8.22
N PRO A 189 3.50 -1.19 7.39
CA PRO A 189 2.54 -2.21 7.82
C PRO A 189 2.99 -3.07 9.01
N ALA A 190 4.27 -3.43 9.04
CA ALA A 190 4.78 -4.37 10.04
C ALA A 190 5.34 -3.70 11.31
N THR A 191 5.29 -2.37 11.40
CA THR A 191 5.84 -1.60 12.52
C THR A 191 4.75 -0.75 13.14
N ALA A 192 4.61 -0.79 14.47
CA ALA A 192 3.67 0.08 15.17
C ALA A 192 4.01 1.54 14.87
N TRP A 193 3.05 2.27 14.31
CA TRP A 193 3.24 3.64 13.91
C TRP A 193 2.78 4.59 15.01
N SER A 194 3.58 5.61 15.29
CA SER A 194 3.29 6.60 16.33
C SER A 194 2.47 7.80 15.83
N GLY A 195 2.09 7.83 14.55
CA GLY A 195 1.45 8.99 13.91
C GLY A 195 2.43 10.04 13.42
N LYS A 196 3.73 9.86 13.64
CA LYS A 196 4.75 10.81 13.18
C LYS A 196 5.15 10.55 11.74
N PHE A 197 5.43 11.61 11.01
CA PHE A 197 5.92 11.58 9.64
C PHE A 197 7.44 11.75 9.62
N ASP A 198 8.14 10.72 9.15
CA ASP A 198 9.61 10.75 9.01
C ASP A 198 10.03 11.59 7.79
N ALA A 199 9.32 11.40 6.65
CA ALA A 199 9.55 12.17 5.43
C ALA A 199 8.71 13.47 5.43
N ASN A 200 8.83 14.26 6.49
CA ASN A 200 8.05 15.47 6.73
C ASN A 200 8.31 16.62 5.74
N GLY A 201 9.37 16.56 4.95
CA GLY A 201 9.65 17.48 3.85
C GLY A 201 8.90 17.14 2.56
N GLY A 202 8.52 15.88 2.37
CA GLY A 202 7.80 15.41 1.18
C GLY A 202 8.59 14.45 0.30
N TYR A 203 8.30 14.48 -1.02
CA TYR A 203 8.90 13.59 -2.01
C TYR A 203 9.74 14.36 -3.03
N LEU A 204 10.89 13.78 -3.37
CA LEU A 204 11.70 14.13 -4.54
C LEU A 204 11.44 13.05 -5.61
N VAL A 205 10.78 13.43 -6.70
CA VAL A 205 10.47 12.53 -7.81
C VAL A 205 11.46 12.76 -8.94
N VAL A 206 12.28 11.75 -9.22
CA VAL A 206 13.19 11.75 -10.37
C VAL A 206 12.44 11.15 -11.56
N LYS A 207 12.14 12.00 -12.57
CA LYS A 207 11.42 11.61 -13.78
C LYS A 207 12.30 10.81 -14.74
N LYS A 208 11.68 10.21 -15.77
CA LYS A 208 12.37 9.43 -16.80
C LYS A 208 13.33 10.26 -17.65
N ASP A 209 13.06 11.54 -17.81
CA ASP A 209 13.91 12.52 -18.53
C ASP A 209 15.08 13.05 -17.68
N GLY A 210 15.14 12.66 -16.38
CA GLY A 210 16.15 13.09 -15.43
C GLY A 210 15.76 14.35 -14.63
N ASP A 211 14.64 14.99 -14.95
CA ASP A 211 14.14 16.11 -14.16
C ASP A 211 13.75 15.68 -12.77
N VAL A 212 13.93 16.58 -11.79
CA VAL A 212 13.55 16.33 -10.40
C VAL A 212 12.44 17.29 -10.00
N ILE A 213 11.33 16.73 -9.55
CA ILE A 213 10.22 17.50 -8.99
C ILE A 213 10.18 17.27 -7.48
N CYS A 214 10.09 18.38 -6.73
CA CYS A 214 9.84 18.34 -5.30
C CYS A 214 8.33 18.52 -5.03
N TYR A 215 7.69 17.47 -4.52
CA TYR A 215 6.36 17.57 -3.92
C TYR A 215 6.53 17.86 -2.43
N HIS A 216 6.53 19.15 -2.10
CA HIS A 216 6.73 19.60 -0.74
C HIS A 216 5.46 19.44 0.08
N PHE A 217 5.59 19.02 1.34
CA PHE A 217 4.44 18.82 2.24
C PHE A 217 3.66 20.12 2.54
N TYR A 218 4.23 21.29 2.35
CA TYR A 218 3.50 22.56 2.46
C TYR A 218 2.36 22.69 1.45
N ASP A 219 2.50 22.14 0.24
CA ASP A 219 1.40 22.03 -0.71
C ASP A 219 0.75 20.65 -0.58
N ARG A 220 0.16 20.42 0.57
CA ARG A 220 -0.45 19.14 0.94
C ARG A 220 -1.44 18.65 -0.09
N ASN A 221 -2.29 19.52 -0.61
CA ASN A 221 -3.32 19.13 -1.57
C ASN A 221 -2.70 18.56 -2.86
N ARG A 222 -1.66 19.21 -3.40
CA ARG A 222 -0.95 18.71 -4.59
C ARG A 222 -0.20 17.41 -4.31
N PHE A 223 0.40 17.27 -3.15
CA PHE A 223 1.06 16.03 -2.75
C PHE A 223 0.08 14.87 -2.64
N GLU A 224 -1.07 15.08 -1.99
CA GLU A 224 -2.13 14.08 -1.88
C GLU A 224 -2.75 13.75 -3.24
N ASP A 225 -2.94 14.73 -4.13
CA ASP A 225 -3.42 14.51 -5.48
C ASP A 225 -2.41 13.73 -6.32
N TYR A 226 -1.12 14.06 -6.23
CA TYR A 226 -0.07 13.30 -6.90
C TYR A 226 -0.11 11.82 -6.49
N LEU A 227 -0.13 11.53 -5.19
CA LEU A 227 -0.19 10.15 -4.71
C LEU A 227 -1.45 9.43 -5.21
N PHE A 228 -2.61 10.07 -5.10
CA PHE A 228 -3.90 9.46 -5.41
C PHE A 228 -4.05 9.12 -6.90
N TYR A 229 -3.65 10.03 -7.78
CA TYR A 229 -3.80 9.83 -9.23
C TYR A 229 -2.70 8.94 -9.85
N ASN A 230 -1.56 8.79 -9.18
CA ASN A 230 -0.45 7.96 -9.65
C ASN A 230 -0.34 6.61 -8.94
N ALA A 231 -1.08 6.38 -7.86
CA ALA A 231 -1.06 5.12 -7.13
C ALA A 231 -1.94 4.04 -7.77
N TYR A 232 -1.46 2.80 -7.71
CA TYR A 232 -2.21 1.64 -8.15
C TYR A 232 -1.94 0.43 -7.26
N LEU A 233 -2.90 -0.51 -7.26
CA LEU A 233 -2.77 -1.80 -6.58
C LEU A 233 -2.01 -2.78 -7.47
N GLU A 234 -0.91 -3.32 -6.95
CA GLU A 234 -0.18 -4.40 -7.60
C GLU A 234 -0.47 -5.74 -6.93
N ARG A 235 -0.56 -6.80 -7.73
CA ARG A 235 -0.61 -8.17 -7.22
C ARG A 235 0.81 -8.70 -7.06
N SER A 236 1.21 -8.94 -5.82
CA SER A 236 2.53 -9.46 -5.46
C SER A 236 2.64 -10.98 -5.68
N SER A 237 3.80 -11.54 -5.33
CA SER A 237 4.00 -13.00 -5.34
C SER A 237 3.15 -13.70 -4.27
N THR A 238 2.20 -14.53 -4.71
CA THR A 238 1.30 -15.28 -3.83
C THR A 238 2.04 -16.23 -2.90
N THR A 239 3.08 -16.89 -3.40
CA THR A 239 3.89 -17.85 -2.64
C THR A 239 4.72 -17.14 -1.58
N ARG A 240 5.37 -16.02 -1.95
CA ARG A 240 6.23 -15.27 -1.02
C ARG A 240 5.45 -14.66 0.15
N HIS A 241 4.20 -14.26 -0.09
CA HIS A 241 3.39 -13.56 0.90
C HIS A 241 2.23 -14.39 1.45
N GLU A 242 2.17 -15.69 1.07
CA GLU A 242 1.24 -16.69 1.61
C GLU A 242 -0.23 -16.24 1.52
N TYR A 243 -0.68 -15.92 0.29
CA TYR A 243 -2.05 -15.52 0.03
C TYR A 243 -2.61 -16.17 -1.25
N ALA A 244 -3.87 -15.94 -1.53
CA ALA A 244 -4.61 -16.46 -2.68
C ALA A 244 -4.75 -17.99 -2.71
N SER A 245 -4.85 -18.63 -1.55
CA SER A 245 -5.21 -20.03 -1.41
C SER A 245 -6.38 -20.18 -0.44
N ILE A 246 -7.23 -21.16 -0.69
CA ILE A 246 -8.26 -21.57 0.27
C ILE A 246 -7.58 -22.27 1.43
N ILE A 247 -7.89 -21.83 2.63
CA ILE A 247 -7.38 -22.39 3.89
C ILE A 247 -8.59 -22.86 4.68
N LYS A 248 -8.51 -24.09 5.19
CA LYS A 248 -9.51 -24.65 6.13
C LYS A 248 -9.03 -24.34 7.55
N GLU A 249 -9.79 -23.51 8.22
CA GLU A 249 -9.49 -23.08 9.60
C GLU A 249 -9.82 -24.20 10.59
N VAL A 250 -9.34 -24.06 11.84
CA VAL A 250 -9.53 -25.08 12.90
C VAL A 250 -11.00 -25.32 13.22
N ASP A 251 -11.84 -24.30 13.08
CA ASP A 251 -13.30 -24.38 13.30
C ASP A 251 -14.07 -24.91 12.07
N GLY A 252 -13.36 -25.32 11.02
CA GLY A 252 -13.94 -25.83 9.77
C GLY A 252 -14.37 -24.74 8.80
N THR A 253 -14.27 -23.46 9.14
CA THR A 253 -14.56 -22.37 8.20
C THR A 253 -13.48 -22.32 7.10
N LEU A 254 -13.87 -21.82 5.92
CA LEU A 254 -12.93 -21.64 4.82
C LEU A 254 -12.58 -20.17 4.69
N SER A 255 -11.29 -19.92 4.58
CA SER A 255 -10.75 -18.57 4.40
C SER A 255 -9.95 -18.43 3.11
N PHE A 256 -9.84 -17.19 2.62
CA PHE A 256 -9.05 -16.82 1.46
C PHE A 256 -8.40 -15.46 1.71
N LYS A 257 -7.09 -15.36 1.50
CA LYS A 257 -6.38 -14.11 1.75
C LYS A 257 -6.11 -13.36 0.45
N LEU A 258 -6.25 -12.04 0.51
CA LEU A 258 -5.80 -11.09 -0.51
C LEU A 258 -4.71 -10.21 0.08
N ASN A 259 -3.74 -9.80 -0.74
CA ASN A 259 -2.61 -9.00 -0.29
C ASN A 259 -2.72 -7.56 -0.81
N PHE A 260 -2.46 -6.60 0.08
CA PHE A 260 -2.51 -5.18 -0.24
C PHE A 260 -1.10 -4.64 -0.51
N GLN A 261 -0.85 -4.23 -1.74
CA GLN A 261 0.38 -3.58 -2.19
C GLN A 261 0.05 -2.37 -3.03
N VAL A 262 0.73 -1.25 -2.77
CA VAL A 262 0.55 -0.01 -3.53
C VAL A 262 1.85 0.42 -4.18
N ARG A 263 1.80 0.74 -5.48
CA ARG A 263 2.88 1.35 -6.24
C ARG A 263 2.50 2.71 -6.80
N LEU A 264 3.52 3.48 -7.19
CA LEU A 264 3.40 4.75 -7.92
C LEU A 264 3.93 4.56 -9.35
N LYS A 265 3.14 5.06 -10.32
CA LYS A 265 3.55 5.14 -11.73
C LYS A 265 4.64 6.17 -11.95
#